data_59df52278228a4aa232bb610744c5d3b
#
_entry.id   59df52278228a4aa232bb610744c5d3b
#
_cell.length_a   1.000
_cell.length_b   1.000
_cell.length_c   1.000
_cell.angle_alpha   90.00
_cell.angle_beta   90.00
_cell.angle_gamma   90.00
#
_symmetry.space_group_name_H-M   'P 1'
#
loop_
_entity.id
_entity.type
_entity.pdbx_description
1 polymer ?
#
loop_
_entity_poly.entity_id
_entity_poly.type
_entity_poly.pdbx_seq_one_letter_code
_entity_poly.pdbx_strand_id
1 'polypeptide(L)'
;MKSLVILCVLALVGLSIARTNPYPNGCIYVEGRCHKGCEDGTHAYTTGCGYLTPEPTCENPEPQEDTRGKICDYTACYCNAPTVRDTVSKKCVPLEDCPKKQE
;
A
#
# COMPACT_ATOMS: atom_id res chain seq x y z
N MET A 1 -18.53 -42.04 14.01
CA MET A 1 -17.09 -41.89 13.94
C MET A 1 -16.62 -41.07 12.74
N LYS A 2 -17.15 -41.33 11.55
CA LYS A 2 -16.74 -40.57 10.37
C LYS A 2 -17.06 -39.07 10.46
N SER A 3 -18.17 -38.70 11.10
CA SER A 3 -18.58 -37.31 11.25
C SER A 3 -17.66 -36.53 12.19
N LEU A 4 -17.05 -37.18 13.19
CA LEU A 4 -16.09 -36.50 14.06
C LEU A 4 -14.81 -36.12 13.34
N VAL A 5 -14.33 -36.99 12.45
CA VAL A 5 -13.12 -36.73 11.67
C VAL A 5 -13.36 -35.55 10.69
N ILE A 6 -14.54 -35.54 10.05
CA ILE A 6 -14.90 -34.47 9.14
C ILE A 6 -14.99 -33.12 9.86
N LEU A 7 -15.58 -33.11 11.06
CA LEU A 7 -15.68 -31.89 11.86
C LEU A 7 -14.29 -31.34 12.25
N CYS A 8 -13.35 -32.20 12.59
CA CYS A 8 -11.99 -31.78 12.93
C CYS A 8 -11.26 -31.17 11.74
N VAL A 9 -11.43 -31.76 10.54
CA VAL A 9 -10.82 -31.22 9.32
C VAL A 9 -11.38 -29.83 9.00
N LEU A 10 -12.70 -29.66 9.11
CA LEU A 10 -13.32 -28.36 8.85
C LEU A 10 -12.86 -27.29 9.84
N ALA A 11 -12.69 -27.66 11.12
CA ALA A 11 -12.18 -26.74 12.12
C ALA A 11 -10.75 -26.29 11.82
N LEU A 12 -9.89 -27.19 11.35
CA LEU A 12 -8.52 -26.86 10.98
C LEU A 12 -8.46 -25.91 9.78
N VAL A 13 -9.31 -26.12 8.77
CA VAL A 13 -9.40 -25.24 7.61
C VAL A 13 -9.87 -23.85 8.05
N GLY A 14 -10.85 -23.77 8.94
CA GLY A 14 -11.33 -22.50 9.47
C GLY A 14 -10.24 -21.74 10.21
N LEU A 15 -9.42 -22.41 11.00
CA LEU A 15 -8.30 -21.77 11.70
C LEU A 15 -7.25 -21.22 10.74
N SER A 16 -6.96 -21.93 9.64
CA SER A 16 -6.02 -21.46 8.64
C SER A 16 -6.50 -20.16 7.99
N ILE A 17 -7.79 -20.04 7.68
CA ILE A 17 -8.37 -18.82 7.11
C ILE A 17 -8.28 -17.66 8.10
N ALA A 18 -8.45 -17.92 9.40
CA ALA A 18 -8.40 -16.90 10.43
C ALA A 18 -7.00 -16.25 10.59
N ARG A 19 -5.95 -16.87 10.02
CA ARG A 19 -4.59 -16.33 10.07
C ARG A 19 -4.24 -15.43 8.88
N THR A 20 -5.21 -15.07 8.05
CA THR A 20 -4.98 -14.17 6.92
C THR A 20 -4.51 -12.81 7.44
N ASN A 21 -3.50 -12.25 6.75
CA ASN A 21 -2.95 -10.95 7.09
C ASN A 21 -4.04 -9.87 7.00
N PRO A 22 -4.32 -9.11 8.08
CA PRO A 22 -5.33 -8.06 8.05
C PRO A 22 -4.93 -6.83 7.21
N TYR A 23 -3.64 -6.71 6.84
CA TYR A 23 -3.13 -5.58 6.06
C TYR A 23 -2.44 -6.09 4.80
N PRO A 24 -3.21 -6.61 3.82
CA PRO A 24 -2.59 -7.23 2.63
C PRO A 24 -1.82 -6.24 1.74
N ASN A 25 -2.12 -4.95 1.85
CA ASN A 25 -1.47 -3.91 1.05
C ASN A 25 -0.34 -3.21 1.80
N GLY A 26 0.00 -3.71 2.99
CA GLY A 26 1.02 -3.10 3.83
C GLY A 26 0.44 -2.13 4.83
N CYS A 27 1.29 -1.52 5.61
CA CYS A 27 0.87 -0.71 6.74
C CYS A 27 1.91 0.37 7.02
N ILE A 28 1.44 1.53 7.46
CA ILE A 28 2.31 2.58 7.98
C ILE A 28 2.63 2.24 9.44
N TYR A 29 3.90 1.96 9.71
CA TYR A 29 4.36 1.60 11.05
C TYR A 29 4.90 2.82 11.77
N VAL A 30 4.49 2.98 13.03
CA VAL A 30 5.03 3.99 13.93
C VAL A 30 5.49 3.24 15.18
N GLU A 31 6.76 3.37 15.51
CA GLU A 31 7.38 2.71 16.66
C GLU A 31 7.14 1.18 16.65
N GLY A 32 7.22 0.57 15.47
CA GLY A 32 7.05 -0.87 15.32
C GLY A 32 5.62 -1.36 15.31
N ARG A 33 4.64 -0.46 15.38
CA ARG A 33 3.23 -0.82 15.38
C ARG A 33 2.53 -0.28 14.13
N CYS A 34 1.61 -1.08 13.59
CA CYS A 34 0.78 -0.64 12.48
C CYS A 34 -0.17 0.46 12.93
N HIS A 35 0.04 1.65 12.39
CA HIS A 35 -0.79 2.81 12.69
C HIS A 35 -1.96 2.94 11.73
N LYS A 36 -1.72 2.67 10.43
CA LYS A 36 -2.72 2.76 9.38
C LYS A 36 -2.40 1.77 8.27
N GLY A 37 -3.37 0.91 7.92
CA GLY A 37 -3.24 0.01 6.77
C GLY A 37 -3.38 0.75 5.46
N CYS A 38 -2.64 0.31 4.44
CA CYS A 38 -2.77 0.86 3.10
C CYS A 38 -4.04 0.34 2.42
N GLU A 39 -4.75 1.22 1.73
CA GLU A 39 -5.99 0.90 1.05
C GLU A 39 -5.74 0.09 -0.24
N ASP A 40 -6.81 -0.48 -0.80
CA ASP A 40 -6.71 -1.21 -2.07
C ASP A 40 -6.15 -0.29 -3.16
N GLY A 41 -5.29 -0.84 -4.00
CA GLY A 41 -4.65 -0.07 -5.06
C GLY A 41 -3.39 0.68 -4.63
N THR A 42 -2.99 0.54 -3.36
CA THR A 42 -1.77 1.14 -2.84
C THR A 42 -0.89 0.09 -2.19
N HIS A 43 0.33 0.49 -1.86
CA HIS A 43 1.27 -0.34 -1.13
C HIS A 43 2.08 0.55 -0.17
N ALA A 44 2.61 -0.08 0.88
CA ALA A 44 3.46 0.66 1.81
C ALA A 44 4.81 0.95 1.18
N TYR A 45 5.21 2.21 1.19
CA TYR A 45 6.53 2.67 0.76
C TYR A 45 7.31 3.11 1.99
N THR A 46 8.58 2.74 2.04
CA THR A 46 9.47 3.20 3.11
C THR A 46 10.85 3.47 2.54
N THR A 47 11.50 4.50 3.07
CA THR A 47 12.87 4.85 2.66
C THR A 47 13.92 4.00 3.38
N GLY A 48 13.58 3.42 4.55
CA GLY A 48 14.63 2.96 5.46
C GLY A 48 15.49 4.16 5.85
N CYS A 49 16.75 4.18 5.46
CA CYS A 49 17.59 5.37 5.52
C CYS A 49 18.20 5.57 4.13
N GLY A 50 17.66 6.50 3.36
CA GLY A 50 18.07 6.75 2.01
C GLY A 50 17.39 7.96 1.43
N TYR A 51 17.45 8.09 0.12
CA TYR A 51 16.81 9.20 -0.57
C TYR A 51 15.33 8.89 -0.80
N LEU A 52 14.50 9.90 -0.66
CA LEU A 52 13.06 9.79 -0.89
C LEU A 52 12.76 9.85 -2.39
N THR A 53 11.95 8.92 -2.88
CA THR A 53 11.32 9.02 -4.19
C THR A 53 9.87 9.42 -3.97
N PRO A 54 9.43 10.59 -4.47
CA PRO A 54 8.03 11.00 -4.29
C PRO A 54 7.07 10.04 -4.96
N GLU A 55 5.82 10.03 -4.51
CA GLU A 55 4.77 9.24 -5.14
C GLU A 55 4.48 9.78 -6.54
N PRO A 56 4.32 8.90 -7.55
CA PRO A 56 3.84 9.34 -8.86
C PRO A 56 2.46 9.98 -8.76
N THR A 57 2.32 11.15 -9.37
CA THR A 57 1.07 11.92 -9.37
C THR A 57 0.68 12.26 -10.79
N CYS A 58 -0.54 12.78 -10.95
CA CYS A 58 -1.00 13.25 -12.26
C CYS A 58 -0.10 14.36 -12.82
N GLU A 59 0.42 15.22 -11.94
CA GLU A 59 1.30 16.33 -12.33
C GLU A 59 2.73 15.87 -12.58
N ASN A 60 3.16 14.77 -11.92
CA ASN A 60 4.51 14.26 -12.03
C ASN A 60 4.47 12.73 -12.01
N PRO A 61 4.11 12.11 -13.16
CA PRO A 61 3.92 10.65 -13.19
C PRO A 61 5.19 9.83 -13.09
N GLU A 62 6.35 10.44 -13.34
CA GLU A 62 7.65 9.76 -13.23
C GLU A 62 8.59 10.60 -12.36
N PRO A 63 8.33 10.65 -11.04
CA PRO A 63 9.15 11.46 -10.14
C PRO A 63 10.55 10.89 -10.01
N GLN A 64 11.52 11.78 -9.87
CA GLN A 64 12.90 11.39 -9.65
C GLN A 64 13.20 11.37 -8.17
N GLU A 65 14.15 10.51 -7.78
CA GLU A 65 14.63 10.42 -6.42
C GLU A 65 15.18 11.78 -5.97
N ASP A 66 14.79 12.19 -4.77
CA ASP A 66 15.24 13.46 -4.19
C ASP A 66 16.58 13.24 -3.49
N THR A 67 17.64 13.67 -4.15
CA THR A 67 19.02 13.46 -3.65
C THR A 67 19.56 14.61 -2.79
N ARG A 68 18.70 15.57 -2.44
CA ARG A 68 19.11 16.72 -1.63
C ARG A 68 19.49 16.34 -0.21
N GLY A 69 18.95 15.24 0.32
CA GLY A 69 19.27 14.76 1.64
C GLY A 69 18.65 13.41 1.90
N LYS A 70 19.29 12.62 2.76
CA LYS A 70 18.74 11.33 3.17
C LYS A 70 17.70 11.51 4.24
N ILE A 71 16.69 10.62 4.22
CA ILE A 71 15.62 10.61 5.21
C ILE A 71 15.46 9.17 5.70
N CYS A 72 15.25 9.01 7.01
CA CYS A 72 15.06 7.70 7.61
C CYS A 72 13.62 7.51 8.06
N ASP A 73 13.14 6.27 7.91
CA ASP A 73 11.86 5.82 8.46
C ASP A 73 10.64 6.58 7.94
N TYR A 74 10.77 7.19 6.76
CA TYR A 74 9.60 7.76 6.09
C TYR A 74 8.74 6.63 5.54
N THR A 75 7.45 6.68 5.83
CA THR A 75 6.48 5.67 5.40
C THR A 75 5.23 6.34 4.87
N ALA A 76 4.71 5.83 3.76
CA ALA A 76 3.47 6.32 3.16
C ALA A 76 2.85 5.21 2.32
N CYS A 77 1.57 5.36 2.00
CA CYS A 77 0.90 4.46 1.06
C CYS A 77 0.95 5.10 -0.33
N TYR A 78 1.63 4.42 -1.25
CA TYR A 78 1.82 4.88 -2.63
C TYR A 78 0.91 4.09 -3.57
N CYS A 79 0.43 4.74 -4.62
CA CYS A 79 -0.37 4.08 -5.65
C CYS A 79 0.43 2.98 -6.34
N ASN A 80 -0.21 1.84 -6.59
CA ASN A 80 0.41 0.75 -7.35
C ASN A 80 0.56 1.15 -8.82
N ALA A 81 1.72 0.83 -9.42
CA ALA A 81 1.92 1.03 -10.84
C ALA A 81 0.89 0.21 -11.64
N PRO A 82 0.37 0.70 -12.77
CA PRO A 82 0.74 1.94 -13.44
C PRO A 82 -0.10 3.15 -13.02
N THR A 83 -0.86 3.07 -11.92
CA THR A 83 -1.69 4.19 -11.49
C THR A 83 -0.85 5.28 -10.84
N VAL A 84 -1.41 6.49 -10.83
CA VAL A 84 -0.80 7.66 -10.20
C VAL A 84 -1.81 8.29 -9.25
N ARG A 85 -1.31 9.11 -8.32
CA ARG A 85 -2.18 9.80 -7.37
C ARG A 85 -2.79 11.04 -8.00
N ASP A 86 -4.12 11.11 -8.03
CA ASP A 86 -4.82 12.34 -8.34
C ASP A 86 -4.83 13.20 -7.08
N THR A 87 -4.09 14.31 -7.09
CA THR A 87 -3.90 15.14 -5.90
C THR A 87 -5.17 15.90 -5.51
N VAL A 88 -6.15 15.98 -6.39
CA VAL A 88 -7.43 16.63 -6.10
C VAL A 88 -8.35 15.66 -5.35
N SER A 89 -8.59 14.48 -5.92
CA SER A 89 -9.46 13.46 -5.29
C SER A 89 -8.75 12.61 -4.25
N LYS A 90 -7.41 12.61 -4.27
CA LYS A 90 -6.55 11.77 -3.41
C LYS A 90 -6.63 10.27 -3.75
N LYS A 91 -7.16 9.93 -4.89
CA LYS A 91 -7.34 8.54 -5.32
C LYS A 91 -6.27 8.14 -6.33
N CYS A 92 -6.01 6.82 -6.40
CA CYS A 92 -5.14 6.26 -7.44
C CYS A 92 -5.96 6.07 -8.71
N VAL A 93 -5.48 6.65 -9.80
CA VAL A 93 -6.18 6.59 -11.09
C VAL A 93 -5.17 6.26 -12.20
N PRO A 94 -5.63 5.64 -13.31
CA PRO A 94 -4.78 5.53 -14.49
C PRO A 94 -4.37 6.91 -15.00
N LEU A 95 -3.19 7.02 -15.61
CA LEU A 95 -2.68 8.31 -16.06
C LEU A 95 -3.63 9.00 -17.05
N GLU A 96 -4.27 8.22 -17.93
CA GLU A 96 -5.22 8.77 -18.88
C GLU A 96 -6.49 9.34 -18.23
N ASP A 97 -6.76 8.93 -16.99
CA ASP A 97 -7.92 9.43 -16.25
C ASP A 97 -7.60 10.66 -15.39
N CYS A 98 -6.37 11.14 -15.43
CA CYS A 98 -6.00 12.35 -14.72
C CYS A 98 -6.74 13.56 -15.25
N PRO A 99 -7.12 14.51 -14.35
CA PRO A 99 -7.73 15.76 -14.83
C PRO A 99 -6.80 16.48 -15.80
N LYS A 100 -7.35 16.96 -16.89
CA LYS A 100 -6.57 17.74 -17.86
C LYS A 100 -6.29 19.11 -17.28
N LYS A 101 -5.04 19.55 -17.43
CA LYS A 101 -4.71 20.90 -17.01
C LYS A 101 -5.47 21.90 -17.89
N GLN A 102 -6.14 22.82 -17.24
CA GLN A 102 -6.73 23.95 -17.94
C GLN A 102 -5.62 24.97 -18.17
N GLU A 103 -5.38 25.25 -19.40
CA GLU A 103 -4.43 26.29 -19.78
C GLU A 103 -5.13 27.64 -19.93
#